data_1494d7da9f2bd7b62117d30cf05f55fe
#
_entry.id   1494d7da9f2bd7b62117d30cf05f55fe
#
_cell.length_a   1.000
_cell.length_b   1.000
_cell.length_c   1.000
_cell.angle_alpha   90.00
_cell.angle_beta   90.00
_cell.angle_gamma   90.00
#
_symmetry.space_group_name_H-M   'P 1'
#
loop_
_entity.id
_entity.type
_entity.pdbx_description
1 polymer ?
#
loop_
_entity_poly.entity_id
_entity_poly.type
_entity_poly.pdbx_seq_one_letter_code
_entity_poly.pdbx_strand_id
1 'polypeptide(L)'
;QLMRSKNQLMEVLELALEALKSCSCNQDETKDGCYRCLFAYRSSYTMPETSRTTAIELLAEILSYRDQLVKTDSIRNISFNTFIESELEERFLGALKLYRSAALPLILNNDLVNGKPGYFLKVGDRAYYIEPQVELGKLNGISIPSRVDFLIKPARLNDKMKPIAVFLAGFTYHHDRIGQDMAQRLSLI
;
A
#
# COMPACT_ATOMS: atom_id res chain seq x y z
N GLN A 1 -8.48 -22.59 1.40
CA GLN A 1 -7.80 -23.71 2.11
C GLN A 1 -6.37 -23.33 2.52
N LEU A 2 -5.60 -22.61 1.71
CA LEU A 2 -4.21 -22.17 2.00
C LEU A 2 -4.05 -21.29 3.25
N MET A 3 -5.11 -20.63 3.69
CA MET A 3 -5.06 -19.74 4.87
C MET A 3 -5.26 -20.44 6.22
N ARG A 4 -5.40 -21.76 6.27
CA ARG A 4 -5.69 -22.47 7.52
C ARG A 4 -4.48 -22.77 8.40
N SER A 5 -3.25 -22.70 7.85
CA SER A 5 -2.03 -22.92 8.61
C SER A 5 -0.92 -22.02 8.10
N LYS A 6 -0.37 -21.18 8.98
CA LYS A 6 0.78 -20.31 8.71
C LYS A 6 2.01 -21.11 8.27
N ASN A 7 2.22 -22.27 8.86
CA ASN A 7 3.37 -23.12 8.54
C ASN A 7 3.26 -23.69 7.13
N GLN A 8 2.04 -24.12 6.72
CA GLN A 8 1.83 -24.62 5.37
C GLN A 8 2.05 -23.57 4.28
N LEU A 9 1.75 -22.30 4.54
CA LEU A 9 2.02 -21.22 3.58
C LEU A 9 3.53 -21.07 3.34
N MET A 10 4.32 -21.06 4.41
CA MET A 10 5.78 -20.93 4.29
C MET A 10 6.40 -22.15 3.58
N GLU A 11 5.98 -23.34 3.91
CA GLU A 11 6.40 -24.57 3.21
C GLU A 11 6.07 -24.54 1.71
N VAL A 12 4.89 -24.04 1.34
CA VAL A 12 4.50 -23.87 -0.08
C VAL A 12 5.39 -22.86 -0.79
N LEU A 13 5.73 -21.73 -0.14
CA LEU A 13 6.64 -20.74 -0.72
C LEU A 13 8.06 -21.26 -0.86
N GLU A 14 8.55 -22.04 0.10
CA GLU A 14 9.86 -22.73 0.03
C GLU A 14 9.91 -23.73 -1.12
N LEU A 15 8.89 -24.59 -1.24
CA LEU A 15 8.78 -25.54 -2.34
C LEU A 15 8.68 -24.84 -3.71
N ALA A 16 7.94 -23.74 -3.77
CA ALA A 16 7.86 -22.93 -4.99
C ALA A 16 9.22 -22.36 -5.39
N LEU A 17 9.97 -21.81 -4.43
CA LEU A 17 11.32 -21.28 -4.65
C LEU A 17 12.28 -22.39 -5.13
N GLU A 18 12.22 -23.56 -4.51
CA GLU A 18 13.04 -24.71 -4.91
C GLU A 18 12.69 -25.19 -6.32
N ALA A 19 11.39 -25.30 -6.64
CA ALA A 19 10.93 -25.66 -7.97
C ALA A 19 11.40 -24.70 -9.06
N LEU A 20 11.40 -23.39 -8.78
CA LEU A 20 11.91 -22.36 -9.68
C LEU A 20 13.43 -22.48 -9.88
N LYS A 21 14.19 -22.72 -8.80
CA LYS A 21 15.65 -22.82 -8.83
C LYS A 21 16.15 -24.12 -9.48
N SER A 22 15.44 -25.23 -9.27
CA SER A 22 15.85 -26.58 -9.75
C SER A 22 15.31 -26.93 -11.12
N CYS A 23 14.50 -26.09 -11.75
CA CYS A 23 13.88 -26.40 -13.03
C CYS A 23 14.93 -26.52 -14.13
N SER A 24 14.81 -27.56 -14.98
CA SER A 24 15.71 -27.82 -16.10
C SER A 24 15.78 -26.68 -17.13
N CYS A 25 14.76 -25.81 -17.19
CA CYS A 25 14.78 -24.61 -18.05
C CYS A 25 15.84 -23.57 -17.63
N ASN A 26 16.46 -23.71 -16.45
CA ASN A 26 17.59 -22.89 -16.01
C ASN A 26 18.86 -23.06 -16.87
N GLN A 27 18.97 -24.18 -17.60
CA GLN A 27 20.09 -24.44 -18.48
C GLN A 27 20.00 -23.70 -19.82
N ASP A 28 18.84 -23.10 -20.11
CA ASP A 28 18.58 -22.37 -21.35
C ASP A 28 18.49 -20.85 -21.04
N GLU A 29 19.56 -20.12 -21.34
CA GLU A 29 19.68 -18.69 -21.08
C GLU A 29 18.66 -17.84 -21.83
N THR A 30 18.02 -18.41 -22.86
CA THR A 30 16.97 -17.71 -23.62
C THR A 30 15.61 -17.76 -22.95
N LYS A 31 15.44 -18.53 -21.86
CA LYS A 31 14.16 -18.78 -21.17
C LYS A 31 14.18 -18.28 -19.73
N ASP A 32 13.30 -17.35 -19.44
CA ASP A 32 13.08 -16.91 -18.06
C ASP A 32 11.79 -17.52 -17.47
N GLY A 33 11.69 -18.84 -17.56
CA GLY A 33 10.60 -19.64 -17.06
C GLY A 33 10.05 -20.66 -18.08
N CYS A 34 9.23 -21.60 -17.60
CA CYS A 34 8.53 -22.56 -18.45
C CYS A 34 7.24 -23.07 -17.77
N TYR A 35 6.45 -23.84 -18.49
CA TYR A 35 5.20 -24.44 -17.98
C TYR A 35 5.39 -25.44 -16.83
N ARG A 36 6.60 -25.88 -16.55
CA ARG A 36 6.90 -26.76 -15.42
C ARG A 36 7.14 -26.01 -14.12
N CYS A 37 7.61 -24.77 -14.20
CA CYS A 37 7.99 -24.00 -13.00
C CYS A 37 7.17 -22.74 -12.76
N LEU A 38 6.83 -21.98 -13.79
CA LEU A 38 6.27 -20.64 -13.62
C LEU A 38 4.97 -20.40 -14.42
N PHE A 39 4.94 -20.83 -15.71
CA PHE A 39 3.86 -20.47 -16.59
C PHE A 39 2.62 -21.32 -16.35
N ALA A 40 1.48 -20.71 -16.11
CA ALA A 40 0.19 -21.39 -16.06
C ALA A 40 -0.40 -21.54 -17.46
N TYR A 41 -1.02 -22.68 -17.75
CA TYR A 41 -1.57 -23.02 -19.07
C TYR A 41 -2.60 -22.02 -19.62
N ARG A 42 -3.24 -21.25 -18.73
CA ARG A 42 -4.25 -20.24 -19.08
C ARG A 42 -3.73 -18.81 -19.13
N SER A 43 -2.43 -18.61 -18.89
CA SER A 43 -1.83 -17.26 -18.74
C SER A 43 -0.92 -16.89 -19.92
N SER A 44 -1.21 -17.42 -21.14
CA SER A 44 -0.39 -17.15 -22.32
C SER A 44 -0.25 -15.66 -22.66
N TYR A 45 -1.26 -14.84 -22.34
CA TYR A 45 -1.23 -13.39 -22.58
C TYR A 45 -0.30 -12.63 -21.62
N THR A 46 -0.03 -13.16 -20.44
CA THR A 46 0.84 -12.54 -19.43
C THR A 46 2.25 -13.11 -19.41
N MET A 47 2.53 -14.10 -20.24
CA MET A 47 3.86 -14.73 -20.32
C MET A 47 5.01 -13.74 -20.56
N PRO A 48 4.87 -12.72 -21.44
CA PRO A 48 5.93 -11.74 -21.65
C PRO A 48 6.24 -10.86 -20.42
N GLU A 49 5.27 -10.76 -19.50
CA GLU A 49 5.37 -9.97 -18.26
C GLU A 49 5.79 -10.83 -17.06
N THR A 50 6.01 -12.13 -17.26
CA THR A 50 6.28 -13.09 -16.20
C THR A 50 7.73 -13.53 -16.22
N SER A 51 8.48 -13.21 -15.16
CA SER A 51 9.91 -13.49 -15.02
C SER A 51 10.17 -14.48 -13.89
N ARG A 52 10.88 -15.57 -14.19
CA ARG A 52 11.34 -16.52 -13.18
C ARG A 52 12.38 -15.90 -12.26
N THR A 53 13.31 -15.12 -12.83
CA THR A 53 14.36 -14.46 -12.07
C THR A 53 13.75 -13.53 -11.02
N THR A 54 12.81 -12.68 -11.41
CA THR A 54 12.09 -11.81 -10.48
C THR A 54 11.27 -12.60 -9.45
N ALA A 55 10.65 -13.72 -9.86
CA ALA A 55 9.89 -14.57 -8.93
C ALA A 55 10.81 -15.22 -7.88
N ILE A 56 12.01 -15.65 -8.25
CA ILE A 56 13.02 -16.18 -7.32
C ILE A 56 13.47 -15.11 -6.32
N GLU A 57 13.78 -13.90 -6.79
CA GLU A 57 14.19 -12.79 -5.95
C GLU A 57 13.11 -12.42 -4.94
N LEU A 58 11.88 -12.27 -5.39
CA LEU A 58 10.73 -11.94 -4.55
C LEU A 58 10.44 -13.02 -3.49
N LEU A 59 10.46 -14.31 -3.88
CA LEU A 59 10.24 -15.39 -2.94
C LEU A 59 11.38 -15.50 -1.92
N ALA A 60 12.63 -15.30 -2.35
CA ALA A 60 13.78 -15.29 -1.45
C ALA A 60 13.70 -14.15 -0.44
N GLU A 61 13.28 -12.95 -0.88
CA GLU A 61 13.05 -11.81 -0.02
C GLU A 61 11.95 -12.08 1.00
N ILE A 62 10.77 -12.54 0.56
CA ILE A 62 9.66 -12.89 1.46
C ILE A 62 10.10 -13.92 2.52
N LEU A 63 10.81 -14.96 2.10
CA LEU A 63 11.28 -16.02 3.00
C LEU A 63 12.37 -15.54 3.96
N SER A 64 13.15 -14.52 3.61
CA SER A 64 14.14 -13.92 4.51
C SER A 64 13.51 -13.24 5.74
N TYR A 65 12.26 -12.81 5.63
CA TYR A 65 11.48 -12.22 6.73
C TYR A 65 10.67 -13.24 7.54
N ARG A 66 10.84 -14.54 7.29
CA ARG A 66 10.07 -15.62 7.94
C ARG A 66 10.02 -15.50 9.46
N ASP A 67 11.16 -15.24 10.08
CA ASP A 67 11.28 -15.17 11.53
C ASP A 67 10.68 -13.89 12.12
N GLN A 68 10.44 -12.89 11.29
CA GLN A 68 9.83 -11.62 11.67
C GLN A 68 8.29 -11.64 11.55
N LEU A 69 7.71 -12.73 11.03
CA LEU A 69 6.28 -12.85 10.86
C LEU A 69 5.56 -12.98 12.20
N VAL A 70 4.75 -11.99 12.52
CA VAL A 70 3.91 -11.97 13.71
C VAL A 70 2.48 -12.36 13.33
N LYS A 71 1.91 -13.30 14.08
CA LYS A 71 0.49 -13.66 13.91
C LYS A 71 -0.37 -12.48 14.37
N THR A 72 -1.27 -12.03 13.49
CA THR A 72 -2.30 -11.04 13.84
C THR A 72 -3.68 -11.62 13.56
N ASP A 73 -4.63 -11.31 14.43
CA ASP A 73 -6.02 -11.78 14.29
C ASP A 73 -6.83 -10.89 13.32
N SER A 74 -6.32 -9.69 13.03
CA SER A 74 -6.97 -8.75 12.12
C SER A 74 -5.95 -7.83 11.45
N ILE A 75 -6.18 -7.48 10.19
CA ILE A 75 -5.45 -6.44 9.45
C ILE A 75 -5.46 -5.10 10.23
N ARG A 76 -6.52 -4.84 10.99
CA ARG A 76 -6.65 -3.63 11.82
C ARG A 76 -5.59 -3.52 12.93
N ASN A 77 -4.99 -4.64 13.32
CA ASN A 77 -3.96 -4.70 14.37
C ASN A 77 -2.53 -4.58 13.81
N ILE A 78 -2.38 -4.47 12.49
CA ILE A 78 -1.08 -4.28 11.87
C ILE A 78 -0.70 -2.81 12.00
N SER A 79 0.48 -2.55 12.57
CA SER A 79 1.07 -1.22 12.62
C SER A 79 1.81 -0.94 11.30
N PHE A 80 1.33 0.01 10.52
CA PHE A 80 1.95 0.40 9.24
C PHE A 80 2.94 1.56 9.39
N ASN A 81 3.77 1.56 10.43
CA ASN A 81 4.72 2.65 10.68
C ASN A 81 5.72 2.87 9.54
N THR A 82 5.92 1.88 8.66
CA THR A 82 6.84 1.97 7.51
C THR A 82 6.38 2.95 6.42
N PHE A 83 5.12 3.39 6.44
CA PHE A 83 4.56 4.32 5.44
C PHE A 83 4.42 5.76 5.97
N ILE A 84 4.80 5.99 7.22
CA ILE A 84 4.85 7.32 7.81
C ILE A 84 6.26 7.84 7.63
N GLU A 85 6.42 8.81 6.73
CA GLU A 85 7.75 9.37 6.39
C GLU A 85 8.20 10.46 7.37
N SER A 86 7.29 11.00 8.18
CA SER A 86 7.60 12.10 9.08
C SER A 86 6.91 12.01 10.44
N GLU A 87 7.54 12.62 11.45
CA GLU A 87 6.97 12.78 12.78
C GLU A 87 5.63 13.55 12.77
N LEU A 88 5.43 14.46 11.80
CA LEU A 88 4.20 15.22 11.65
C LEU A 88 3.04 14.33 11.19
N GLU A 89 3.29 13.37 10.31
CA GLU A 89 2.28 12.39 9.89
C GLU A 89 1.84 11.52 11.05
N GLU A 90 2.79 11.05 11.87
CA GLU A 90 2.49 10.27 13.07
C GLU A 90 1.67 11.09 14.08
N ARG A 91 2.04 12.34 14.30
CA ARG A 91 1.28 13.27 15.17
C ARG A 91 -0.13 13.53 14.65
N PHE A 92 -0.31 13.69 13.34
CA PHE A 92 -1.63 13.87 12.72
C PHE A 92 -2.52 12.65 12.96
N LEU A 93 -2.04 11.44 12.66
CA LEU A 93 -2.78 10.20 12.90
C LEU A 93 -3.03 9.96 14.40
N GLY A 94 -2.06 10.29 15.23
CA GLY A 94 -2.18 10.25 16.69
C GLY A 94 -3.27 11.18 17.20
N ALA A 95 -3.33 12.41 16.69
CA ALA A 95 -4.39 13.37 17.02
C ALA A 95 -5.78 12.87 16.61
N LEU A 96 -5.91 12.26 15.43
CA LEU A 96 -7.16 11.62 15.01
C LEU A 96 -7.55 10.46 15.94
N LYS A 97 -6.61 9.62 16.34
CA LYS A 97 -6.86 8.50 17.27
C LYS A 97 -7.29 8.97 18.67
N LEU A 98 -6.75 10.09 19.12
CA LEU A 98 -7.04 10.65 20.44
C LEU A 98 -8.26 11.57 20.45
N TYR A 99 -8.76 11.98 19.28
CA TYR A 99 -9.92 12.85 19.19
C TYR A 99 -11.14 12.23 19.87
N ARG A 100 -11.75 12.98 20.76
CA ARG A 100 -12.95 12.59 21.50
C ARG A 100 -13.98 13.72 21.42
N SER A 101 -15.13 13.41 20.86
CA SER A 101 -16.28 14.29 20.85
C SER A 101 -17.55 13.47 21.06
N ALA A 102 -18.38 13.85 22.02
CA ALA A 102 -19.65 13.20 22.23
C ALA A 102 -20.62 13.42 21.04
N ALA A 103 -20.51 14.56 20.38
CA ALA A 103 -21.37 14.92 19.24
C ALA A 103 -20.95 14.21 17.95
N LEU A 104 -19.64 13.96 17.76
CA LEU A 104 -19.10 13.34 16.55
C LEU A 104 -18.04 12.29 16.95
N PRO A 105 -18.46 11.06 17.26
CA PRO A 105 -17.54 9.98 17.58
C PRO A 105 -16.68 9.68 16.35
N LEU A 106 -15.35 9.61 16.56
CA LEU A 106 -14.36 9.30 15.54
C LEU A 106 -13.73 7.94 15.84
N ILE A 107 -13.65 7.10 14.82
CA ILE A 107 -12.98 5.79 14.86
C ILE A 107 -11.98 5.75 13.72
N LEU A 108 -10.70 5.52 14.04
CA LEU A 108 -9.62 5.34 13.07
C LEU A 108 -9.04 3.94 13.23
N ASN A 109 -9.09 3.14 12.18
CA ASN A 109 -8.54 1.79 12.13
C ASN A 109 -7.56 1.67 10.96
N ASN A 110 -6.56 0.82 11.09
CA ASN A 110 -5.73 0.42 9.97
C ASN A 110 -6.57 -0.41 8.98
N ASP A 111 -6.37 -0.20 7.69
CA ASP A 111 -7.08 -0.91 6.62
C ASP A 111 -6.19 -0.99 5.37
N LEU A 112 -6.63 -1.77 4.38
CA LEU A 112 -6.03 -1.78 3.05
C LEU A 112 -6.91 -0.97 2.10
N VAL A 113 -6.35 0.07 1.51
CA VAL A 113 -7.01 0.96 0.57
C VAL A 113 -6.36 0.80 -0.79
N ASN A 114 -7.11 0.34 -1.80
CA ASN A 114 -6.59 0.02 -3.14
C ASN A 114 -5.39 -0.94 -3.13
N GLY A 115 -5.39 -1.92 -2.20
CA GLY A 115 -4.31 -2.90 -2.05
C GLY A 115 -3.05 -2.38 -1.36
N LYS A 116 -3.06 -1.12 -0.90
CA LYS A 116 -1.96 -0.50 -0.14
C LYS A 116 -2.39 -0.26 1.31
N PRO A 117 -1.44 -0.23 2.26
CA PRO A 117 -1.73 0.16 3.62
C PRO A 117 -2.30 1.57 3.69
N GLY A 118 -3.34 1.72 4.49
CA GLY A 118 -4.04 2.98 4.71
C GLY A 118 -4.89 2.90 5.96
N TYR A 119 -5.91 3.77 6.06
CA TYR A 119 -6.75 3.83 7.24
C TYR A 119 -8.22 3.96 6.86
N PHE A 120 -9.08 3.31 7.64
CA PHE A 120 -10.50 3.53 7.63
C PHE A 120 -10.86 4.52 8.74
N LEU A 121 -11.48 5.64 8.36
CA LEU A 121 -11.93 6.70 9.26
C LEU A 121 -13.45 6.73 9.28
N LYS A 122 -14.06 6.58 10.45
CA LYS A 122 -15.49 6.81 10.63
C LYS A 122 -15.69 8.04 11.53
N VAL A 123 -16.52 8.99 11.06
CA VAL A 123 -16.89 10.21 11.79
C VAL A 123 -18.42 10.29 11.84
N GLY A 124 -19.00 10.00 13.00
CA GLY A 124 -20.44 9.83 13.13
C GLY A 124 -20.95 8.72 12.20
N ASP A 125 -21.88 9.06 11.30
CA ASP A 125 -22.46 8.13 10.32
C ASP A 125 -21.70 8.07 8.99
N ARG A 126 -20.66 8.88 8.81
CA ARG A 126 -19.86 8.94 7.58
C ARG A 126 -18.60 8.13 7.70
N ALA A 127 -18.22 7.50 6.61
CA ALA A 127 -17.02 6.68 6.52
C ALA A 127 -16.11 7.16 5.37
N TYR A 128 -14.81 7.12 5.61
CA TYR A 128 -13.77 7.59 4.71
C TYR A 128 -12.61 6.60 4.69
N TYR A 129 -11.86 6.62 3.60
CA TYR A 129 -10.54 6.01 3.52
C TYR A 129 -9.47 7.10 3.53
N ILE A 130 -8.38 6.85 4.23
CA ILE A 130 -7.19 7.71 4.25
C ILE A 130 -6.07 6.94 3.59
N GLU A 131 -5.59 7.44 2.46
CA GLU A 131 -4.44 6.91 1.74
C GLU A 131 -3.22 7.78 2.04
N PRO A 132 -2.12 7.24 2.61
CA PRO A 132 -0.89 8.00 2.82
C PRO A 132 -0.10 8.12 1.51
N GLN A 133 0.67 9.18 1.37
CA GLN A 133 1.66 9.43 0.34
C GLN A 133 1.15 9.23 -1.09
N VAL A 134 0.08 9.96 -1.44
CA VAL A 134 -0.58 9.82 -2.76
C VAL A 134 -0.03 10.83 -3.76
N GLU A 135 0.41 10.35 -4.90
CA GLU A 135 0.77 11.20 -6.04
C GLU A 135 -0.49 11.54 -6.85
N LEU A 136 -0.73 12.82 -7.04
CA LEU A 136 -1.83 13.38 -7.81
C LEU A 136 -1.27 14.10 -9.05
N GLY A 137 -1.91 13.91 -10.18
CA GLY A 137 -1.46 14.49 -11.44
C GLY A 137 -2.54 14.53 -12.51
N LYS A 138 -2.15 14.57 -13.77
CA LYS A 138 -3.07 14.72 -14.93
C LYS A 138 -4.18 13.65 -14.96
N LEU A 139 -3.90 12.42 -14.54
CA LEU A 139 -4.89 11.35 -14.46
C LEU A 139 -5.99 11.63 -13.44
N ASN A 140 -5.70 12.47 -12.44
CA ASN A 140 -6.65 12.92 -11.43
C ASN A 140 -7.28 14.29 -11.76
N GLY A 141 -7.04 14.81 -12.97
CA GLY A 141 -7.52 16.14 -13.39
C GLY A 141 -6.69 17.29 -12.84
N ILE A 142 -5.50 17.03 -12.28
CA ILE A 142 -4.65 18.03 -11.62
C ILE A 142 -3.54 18.46 -12.57
N SER A 143 -3.43 19.77 -12.79
CA SER A 143 -2.50 20.36 -13.75
C SER A 143 -1.04 20.34 -13.28
N ILE A 144 -0.82 20.51 -11.98
CA ILE A 144 0.52 20.50 -11.36
C ILE A 144 0.67 19.22 -10.52
N PRO A 145 1.59 18.30 -10.89
CA PRO A 145 1.81 17.09 -10.11
C PRO A 145 2.13 17.43 -8.66
N SER A 146 1.45 16.76 -7.73
CA SER A 146 1.58 17.00 -6.29
C SER A 146 1.58 15.68 -5.56
N ARG A 147 2.45 15.53 -4.55
CA ARG A 147 2.42 14.43 -3.59
C ARG A 147 1.77 14.95 -2.31
N VAL A 148 0.68 14.33 -1.91
CA VAL A 148 -0.04 14.67 -0.69
C VAL A 148 0.31 13.68 0.42
N ASP A 149 0.47 14.17 1.64
CA ASP A 149 0.79 13.30 2.78
C ASP A 149 -0.36 12.36 3.10
N PHE A 150 -1.60 12.87 3.02
CA PHE A 150 -2.79 12.01 3.11
C PHE A 150 -3.86 12.47 2.12
N LEU A 151 -4.53 11.50 1.50
CA LEU A 151 -5.72 11.73 0.70
C LEU A 151 -6.92 11.06 1.39
N ILE A 152 -7.89 11.87 1.81
CA ILE A 152 -9.11 11.40 2.48
C ILE A 152 -10.21 11.33 1.44
N LYS A 153 -10.74 10.13 1.20
CA LYS A 153 -11.81 9.87 0.24
C LYS A 153 -13.05 9.31 0.94
N PRO A 154 -14.28 9.65 0.50
CA PRO A 154 -15.47 9.00 1.02
C PRO A 154 -15.42 7.49 0.71
N ALA A 155 -15.84 6.67 1.68
CA ALA A 155 -15.89 5.23 1.52
C ALA A 155 -17.08 4.77 0.64
N ARG A 156 -18.10 5.61 0.49
CA ARG A 156 -19.26 5.33 -0.37
C ARG A 156 -19.05 5.98 -1.74
N LEU A 157 -19.18 5.20 -2.80
CA LEU A 157 -19.02 5.65 -4.19
C LEU A 157 -20.03 6.77 -4.59
N ASN A 158 -21.19 6.82 -3.96
CA ASN A 158 -22.24 7.81 -4.25
C ASN A 158 -22.20 9.04 -3.35
N ASP A 159 -21.17 9.17 -2.51
CA ASP A 159 -21.03 10.38 -1.69
C ASP A 159 -20.52 11.53 -2.59
N LYS A 160 -21.25 12.64 -2.59
CA LYS A 160 -20.92 13.83 -3.38
C LYS A 160 -19.74 14.63 -2.80
N MET A 161 -19.18 14.19 -1.69
CA MET A 161 -18.06 14.86 -1.07
C MET A 161 -16.79 14.68 -1.92
N LYS A 162 -16.12 15.78 -2.23
CA LYS A 162 -14.82 15.76 -2.90
C LYS A 162 -13.76 15.16 -1.97
N PRO A 163 -12.74 14.47 -2.51
CA PRO A 163 -11.57 14.07 -1.74
C PRO A 163 -10.88 15.26 -1.08
N ILE A 164 -10.33 15.06 0.11
CA ILE A 164 -9.57 16.07 0.85
C ILE A 164 -8.09 15.71 0.78
N ALA A 165 -7.28 16.61 0.23
CA ALA A 165 -5.84 16.51 0.25
C ALA A 165 -5.28 17.16 1.52
N VAL A 166 -4.48 16.41 2.28
CA VAL A 166 -3.84 16.89 3.50
C VAL A 166 -2.35 17.02 3.24
N PHE A 167 -1.81 18.21 3.49
CA PHE A 167 -0.40 18.51 3.45
C PHE A 167 0.07 18.88 4.87
N LEU A 168 1.07 18.20 5.36
CA LEU A 168 1.66 18.45 6.67
C LEU A 168 2.99 19.20 6.47
N ALA A 169 2.94 20.51 6.57
CA ALA A 169 4.09 21.36 6.37
C ALA A 169 4.84 21.60 7.68
N GLY A 170 6.09 21.11 7.78
CA GLY A 170 7.02 21.52 8.83
C GLY A 170 7.71 22.83 8.46
N PHE A 171 7.78 23.77 9.40
CA PHE A 171 8.38 25.10 9.18
C PHE A 171 9.81 25.04 8.64
N THR A 172 10.57 24.05 9.06
CA THR A 172 12.01 23.92 8.72
C THR A 172 12.26 23.51 7.26
N TYR A 173 11.32 22.84 6.61
CA TYR A 173 11.50 22.27 5.27
C TYR A 173 10.88 23.09 4.14
N HIS A 174 9.94 24.00 4.44
CA HIS A 174 9.13 24.67 3.43
C HIS A 174 9.40 26.16 3.26
N HIS A 175 10.30 26.74 4.08
CA HIS A 175 10.57 28.19 4.06
C HIS A 175 11.00 28.68 2.67
N ASP A 176 11.81 27.90 1.96
CA ASP A 176 12.37 28.30 0.64
C ASP A 176 11.48 27.94 -0.55
N ARG A 177 10.38 27.21 -0.34
CA ARG A 177 9.51 26.67 -1.41
C ARG A 177 8.05 27.09 -1.31
N ILE A 178 7.73 28.08 -0.48
CA ILE A 178 6.35 28.53 -0.20
C ILE A 178 5.55 28.82 -1.48
N GLY A 179 6.16 29.47 -2.46
CA GLY A 179 5.49 29.81 -3.72
C GLY A 179 5.12 28.57 -4.55
N GLN A 180 5.99 27.58 -4.60
CA GLN A 180 5.76 26.32 -5.32
C GLN A 180 4.71 25.46 -4.62
N ASP A 181 4.80 25.34 -3.30
CA ASP A 181 3.83 24.62 -2.47
C ASP A 181 2.44 25.24 -2.59
N MET A 182 2.35 26.57 -2.63
CA MET A 182 1.11 27.29 -2.79
C MET A 182 0.48 27.06 -4.18
N ALA A 183 1.28 27.07 -5.24
CA ALA A 183 0.82 26.77 -6.60
C ALA A 183 0.29 25.31 -6.71
N GLN A 184 0.97 24.35 -6.09
CA GLN A 184 0.52 22.97 -6.03
C GLN A 184 -0.83 22.84 -5.30
N ARG A 185 -0.98 23.47 -4.15
CA ARG A 185 -2.23 23.44 -3.36
C ARG A 185 -3.39 24.10 -4.09
N LEU A 186 -3.17 25.21 -4.77
CA LEU A 186 -4.19 25.90 -5.57
C LEU A 186 -4.64 25.07 -6.78
N SER A 187 -3.78 24.23 -7.33
CA SER A 187 -4.15 23.34 -8.45
C SER A 187 -5.09 22.20 -8.06
N LEU A 188 -5.35 21.99 -6.78
CA LEU A 188 -6.22 20.93 -6.24
C LEU A 188 -7.66 21.43 -5.95
N ILE A 189 -7.92 22.73 -6.04
CA ILE A 189 -9.24 23.34 -5.81
C ILE A 189 -10.07 23.34 -7.10
#